data_15fe1a37324aa43d1c5e497793f16426
#
_entry.id   15fe1a37324aa43d1c5e497793f16426
#
_cell.length_a   1.000
_cell.length_b   1.000
_cell.length_c   1.000
_cell.angle_alpha   90.00
_cell.angle_beta   90.00
_cell.angle_gamma   90.00
#
_symmetry.space_group_name_H-M   'P 1'
#
loop_
_entity.id
_entity.type
_entity.pdbx_description
1 polymer ?
#
loop_
_entity_poly.entity_id
_entity_poly.type
_entity_poly.pdbx_seq_one_letter_code
_entity_poly.pdbx_strand_id
1 'polypeptide(L)'
;MQFRDLKAQYLALKPQIDRAIFDAVEEGRYISGPQVRELEERLAAYVGVKHCITCANGTDALQLALMAWGVGPGDAVFVPDFTFFSSGEVVSAVGATPV
;
A
#
# COMPACT_ATOMS: atom_id res chain seq x y z
N MET A 1 -25.69 12.55 -4.98
CA MET A 1 -24.51 12.27 -5.80
C MET A 1 -23.42 11.73 -4.89
N GLN A 2 -22.96 10.49 -5.09
CA GLN A 2 -21.87 9.91 -4.29
C GLN A 2 -20.54 10.34 -4.92
N PHE A 3 -19.61 10.84 -4.13
CA PHE A 3 -18.28 11.23 -4.60
C PHE A 3 -17.45 10.03 -5.05
N ARG A 4 -17.66 8.89 -4.39
CA ARG A 4 -17.10 7.58 -4.77
C ARG A 4 -18.17 6.51 -4.60
N ASP A 5 -18.42 5.72 -5.64
CA ASP A 5 -19.36 4.60 -5.60
C ASP A 5 -18.62 3.27 -5.71
N LEU A 6 -18.08 2.82 -4.58
CA LEU A 6 -17.38 1.52 -4.49
C LEU A 6 -18.32 0.35 -4.78
N LYS A 7 -19.64 0.50 -4.51
CA LYS A 7 -20.63 -0.53 -4.81
C LYS A 7 -20.79 -0.71 -6.32
N ALA A 8 -20.87 0.39 -7.08
CA ALA A 8 -20.94 0.32 -8.53
C ALA A 8 -19.68 -0.33 -9.12
N GLN A 9 -18.50 0.01 -8.62
CA GLN A 9 -17.25 -0.62 -9.03
C GLN A 9 -17.26 -2.13 -8.74
N TYR A 10 -17.66 -2.53 -7.53
CA TYR A 10 -17.80 -3.94 -7.19
C TYR A 10 -18.77 -4.67 -8.10
N LEU A 11 -19.96 -4.10 -8.34
CA LEU A 11 -20.96 -4.74 -9.20
C LEU A 11 -20.46 -4.94 -10.65
N ALA A 12 -19.70 -4.00 -11.17
CA ALA A 12 -19.10 -4.13 -12.50
C ALA A 12 -18.06 -5.26 -12.59
N LEU A 13 -17.37 -5.55 -11.50
CA LEU A 13 -16.30 -6.55 -11.43
C LEU A 13 -16.70 -7.79 -10.60
N LYS A 14 -17.96 -7.84 -10.15
CA LYS A 14 -18.45 -8.84 -9.18
C LYS A 14 -18.04 -10.29 -9.48
N PRO A 15 -18.25 -10.84 -10.69
CA PRO A 15 -17.90 -12.24 -10.94
C PRO A 15 -16.42 -12.55 -10.74
N GLN A 16 -15.56 -11.61 -11.09
CA GLN A 16 -14.10 -11.76 -10.98
C GLN A 16 -13.64 -11.63 -9.54
N ILE A 17 -14.19 -10.64 -8.79
CA ILE A 17 -13.86 -10.39 -7.38
C ILE A 17 -14.34 -11.58 -6.53
N ASP A 18 -15.59 -12.00 -6.68
CA ASP A 18 -16.14 -13.09 -5.88
C ASP A 18 -15.36 -14.38 -6.11
N ARG A 19 -15.00 -14.67 -7.37
CA ARG A 19 -14.19 -15.84 -7.71
C ARG A 19 -12.82 -15.79 -7.09
N ALA A 20 -12.11 -14.66 -7.20
CA ALA A 20 -10.77 -14.51 -6.64
C ALA A 20 -10.76 -14.65 -5.10
N ILE A 21 -11.78 -14.08 -4.42
CA ILE A 21 -11.92 -14.23 -2.97
C ILE A 21 -12.18 -15.71 -2.60
N PHE A 22 -13.09 -16.37 -3.31
CA PHE A 22 -13.43 -17.77 -3.05
C PHE A 22 -12.21 -18.68 -3.25
N ASP A 23 -11.49 -18.54 -4.35
CA ASP A 23 -10.29 -19.32 -4.64
C ASP A 23 -9.21 -19.12 -3.57
N ALA A 24 -8.99 -17.87 -3.12
CA ALA A 24 -8.03 -17.59 -2.05
C ALA A 24 -8.43 -18.24 -0.72
N VAL A 25 -9.73 -18.27 -0.40
CA VAL A 25 -10.25 -18.91 0.83
C VAL A 25 -10.12 -20.43 0.73
N GLU A 26 -10.44 -21.04 -0.40
CA GLU A 26 -10.27 -22.48 -0.62
C GLU A 26 -8.80 -22.91 -0.52
N GLU A 27 -7.91 -22.11 -1.08
CA GLU A 27 -6.47 -22.40 -1.05
C GLU A 27 -5.87 -22.28 0.36
N GLY A 28 -6.39 -21.38 1.20
CA GLY A 28 -5.97 -21.19 2.59
C GLY A 28 -4.54 -20.66 2.77
N ARG A 29 -3.91 -20.14 1.73
CA ARG A 29 -2.52 -19.65 1.74
C ARG A 29 -2.49 -18.13 1.79
N TYR A 30 -2.85 -17.56 2.95
CA TYR A 30 -3.08 -16.13 3.11
C TYR A 30 -1.79 -15.30 3.28
N ILE A 31 -0.79 -15.84 3.98
CA ILE A 31 0.45 -15.11 4.26
C ILE A 31 1.45 -15.39 3.14
N SER A 32 1.87 -14.35 2.43
CA SER A 32 2.79 -14.44 1.29
C SER A 32 2.37 -15.51 0.26
N GLY A 33 1.06 -15.62 0.04
CA GLY A 33 0.45 -16.55 -0.91
C GLY A 33 0.80 -16.21 -2.37
N PRO A 34 0.41 -17.08 -3.31
CA PRO A 34 0.71 -16.87 -4.73
C PRO A 34 0.09 -15.58 -5.28
N GLN A 35 -1.07 -15.18 -4.77
CA GLN A 35 -1.76 -13.95 -5.18
C GLN A 35 -0.95 -12.70 -4.83
N VAL A 36 -0.25 -12.69 -3.69
CA VAL A 36 0.64 -11.58 -3.30
C VAL A 36 1.78 -11.44 -4.30
N ARG A 37 2.45 -12.56 -4.63
CA ARG A 37 3.55 -12.57 -5.59
C ARG A 37 3.09 -12.13 -6.99
N GLU A 38 1.96 -12.64 -7.46
CA GLU A 38 1.39 -12.23 -8.74
C GLU A 38 1.08 -10.72 -8.75
N LEU A 39 0.54 -10.17 -7.67
CA LEU A 39 0.28 -8.73 -7.54
C LEU A 39 1.57 -7.92 -7.64
N GLU A 40 2.62 -8.32 -6.93
CA GLU A 40 3.92 -7.65 -6.95
C GLU A 40 4.53 -7.64 -8.36
N GLU A 41 4.50 -8.77 -9.06
CA GLU A 41 5.01 -8.89 -10.44
C GLU A 41 4.20 -8.01 -11.41
N ARG A 42 2.87 -8.04 -11.32
CA ARG A 42 1.99 -7.26 -12.21
C ARG A 42 2.11 -5.76 -11.94
N LEU A 43 2.19 -5.33 -10.69
CA LEU A 43 2.37 -3.92 -10.35
C LEU A 43 3.75 -3.41 -10.76
N ALA A 44 4.80 -4.19 -10.54
CA ALA A 44 6.14 -3.84 -11.00
C ALA A 44 6.18 -3.64 -12.52
N ALA A 45 5.57 -4.56 -13.28
CA ALA A 45 5.48 -4.46 -14.73
C ALA A 45 4.62 -3.25 -15.18
N TYR A 46 3.49 -3.02 -14.52
CA TYR A 46 2.59 -1.91 -14.85
C TYR A 46 3.24 -0.53 -14.63
N VAL A 47 3.97 -0.37 -13.54
CA VAL A 47 4.68 0.88 -13.19
C VAL A 47 6.01 1.01 -13.96
N GLY A 48 6.55 -0.08 -14.49
CA GLY A 48 7.84 -0.11 -15.19
C GLY A 48 9.04 -0.08 -14.24
N VAL A 49 8.89 -0.64 -13.03
CA VAL A 49 9.95 -0.74 -12.03
C VAL A 49 10.44 -2.19 -11.90
N LYS A 50 11.63 -2.35 -11.35
CA LYS A 50 12.24 -3.68 -11.20
C LYS A 50 11.57 -4.53 -10.14
N HIS A 51 11.09 -3.92 -9.06
CA HIS A 51 10.51 -4.60 -7.92
C HIS A 51 9.28 -3.86 -7.41
N CYS A 52 8.31 -4.60 -6.92
CA CYS A 52 7.22 -4.13 -6.09
C CYS A 52 7.20 -4.99 -4.83
N ILE A 53 7.10 -4.40 -3.68
CA ILE A 53 7.08 -5.08 -2.38
C ILE A 53 5.80 -4.67 -1.69
N THR A 54 4.94 -5.63 -1.39
CA THR A 54 3.70 -5.40 -0.65
C THR A 54 3.98 -5.27 0.85
N CYS A 55 3.19 -4.47 1.51
CA CYS A 55 3.20 -4.28 2.96
C CYS A 55 1.76 -4.23 3.49
N ALA A 56 1.57 -4.10 4.80
CA ALA A 56 0.25 -4.19 5.40
C ALA A 56 -0.69 -3.06 4.98
N ASN A 57 -0.16 -1.85 4.78
CA ASN A 57 -0.95 -0.66 4.45
C ASN A 57 -0.06 0.47 3.90
N GLY A 58 -0.68 1.58 3.46
CA GLY A 58 0.04 2.73 2.90
C GLY A 58 0.91 3.48 3.92
N THR A 59 0.54 3.51 5.18
CA THR A 59 1.35 4.13 6.24
C THR A 59 2.67 3.39 6.41
N ASP A 60 2.61 2.06 6.48
CA ASP A 60 3.81 1.22 6.54
C ASP A 60 4.68 1.39 5.29
N ALA A 61 4.08 1.53 4.10
CA ALA A 61 4.82 1.75 2.87
C ALA A 61 5.68 3.02 2.93
N LEU A 62 5.12 4.11 3.45
CA LEU A 62 5.84 5.37 3.63
C LEU A 62 6.94 5.24 4.68
N GLN A 63 6.62 4.62 5.82
CA GLN A 63 7.57 4.43 6.91
C GLN A 63 8.75 3.55 6.49
N LEU A 64 8.49 2.45 5.80
CA LEU A 64 9.53 1.55 5.31
C LEU A 64 10.48 2.23 4.32
N ALA A 65 9.98 3.14 3.48
CA ALA A 65 10.82 3.93 2.60
C ALA A 65 11.78 4.84 3.37
N LEU A 66 11.28 5.56 4.40
CA LEU A 66 12.12 6.39 5.26
C LEU A 66 13.17 5.58 6.01
N MET A 67 12.77 4.42 6.55
CA MET A 67 13.70 3.49 7.21
C MET A 67 14.77 2.97 6.25
N ALA A 68 14.42 2.63 5.02
CA ALA A 68 15.35 2.14 4.02
C ALA A 68 16.38 3.22 3.60
N TRP A 69 16.00 4.49 3.66
CA TRP A 69 16.90 5.63 3.43
C TRP A 69 17.71 6.03 4.66
N GLY A 70 17.49 5.41 5.81
CA GLY A 70 18.18 5.72 7.05
C GLY A 70 17.75 7.03 7.70
N VAL A 71 16.56 7.53 7.35
CA VAL A 71 15.99 8.75 7.95
C VAL A 71 15.66 8.50 9.42
N GLY A 72 16.06 9.43 10.30
CA GLY A 72 15.89 9.27 11.75
C GLY A 72 16.15 10.55 12.55
N PRO A 73 16.48 10.42 13.84
CA PRO A 73 16.70 11.55 14.72
C PRO A 73 17.76 12.51 14.19
N GLY A 74 17.41 13.80 14.13
CA GLY A 74 18.25 14.85 13.58
C GLY A 74 17.94 15.22 12.13
N ASP A 75 17.16 14.40 11.43
CA ASP A 75 16.71 14.71 10.07
C ASP A 75 15.41 15.52 10.08
N ALA A 76 15.19 16.29 9.00
CA ALA A 76 13.96 17.00 8.72
C ALA A 76 13.39 16.55 7.38
N VAL A 77 12.09 16.28 7.34
CA VAL A 77 11.38 15.83 6.14
C VAL A 77 10.24 16.79 5.84
N PHE A 78 10.28 17.42 4.66
CA PHE A 78 9.20 18.27 4.20
C PHE A 78 7.97 17.44 3.84
N VAL A 79 6.83 17.81 4.40
CA VAL A 79 5.55 17.16 4.14
C VAL A 79 4.50 18.19 3.72
N PRO A 80 3.54 17.84 2.84
CA PRO A 80 2.43 18.72 2.53
C PRO A 80 1.57 18.96 3.77
N ASP A 81 1.09 20.18 3.96
CA ASP A 81 0.17 20.54 5.04
C ASP A 81 -1.28 20.11 4.76
N PHE A 82 -1.64 19.93 3.49
CA PHE A 82 -2.94 19.42 3.06
C PHE A 82 -2.83 17.99 2.52
N THR A 83 -2.82 17.02 3.42
CA THR A 83 -2.66 15.59 3.10
C THR A 83 -3.28 14.71 4.19
N PHE A 84 -3.19 13.40 4.02
CA PHE A 84 -3.58 12.45 5.04
C PHE A 84 -2.57 12.47 6.21
N PHE A 85 -3.03 12.28 7.42
CA PHE A 85 -2.23 12.39 8.65
C PHE A 85 -0.94 11.56 8.63
N SER A 86 -0.96 10.38 8.03
CA SER A 86 0.22 9.51 7.98
C SER A 86 1.43 10.13 7.29
N SER A 87 1.26 11.14 6.43
CA SER A 87 2.39 11.81 5.78
C SER A 87 3.37 12.45 6.78
N GLY A 88 2.85 13.07 7.85
CA GLY A 88 3.68 13.60 8.94
C GLY A 88 3.96 12.57 10.03
N GLU A 89 2.99 11.68 10.31
CA GLU A 89 3.10 10.66 11.35
C GLU A 89 4.30 9.74 11.12
N VAL A 90 4.50 9.25 9.89
CA VAL A 90 5.61 8.33 9.58
C VAL A 90 6.98 8.96 9.77
N VAL A 91 7.10 10.28 9.54
CA VAL A 91 8.34 11.03 9.80
C VAL A 91 8.65 11.03 11.29
N SER A 92 7.64 11.31 12.12
CA SER A 92 7.77 11.26 13.59
C SER A 92 8.05 9.84 14.08
N ALA A 93 7.43 8.83 13.46
CA ALA A 93 7.59 7.43 13.83
C ALA A 93 9.02 6.91 13.63
N VAL A 94 9.76 7.45 12.63
CA VAL A 94 11.19 7.14 12.46
C VAL A 94 12.10 8.05 13.29
N GLY A 95 11.55 8.96 14.09
CA GLY A 95 12.29 9.87 14.97
C GLY A 95 12.78 11.15 14.30
N ALA A 96 12.41 11.40 13.05
CA ALA A 96 12.73 12.63 12.33
C ALA A 96 11.69 13.74 12.62
N THR A 97 11.96 14.94 12.15
CA THR A 97 11.08 16.10 12.33
C THR A 97 10.31 16.38 11.03
N PRO A 98 8.94 16.30 11.04
CA PRO A 98 8.16 16.76 9.90
C PRO A 98 8.17 18.30 9.82
N VAL A 99 8.34 18.84 8.64
CA VAL A 99 8.43 20.27 8.36
C VAL A 99 7.45 20.66 7.25
#